data_65e6aef8bc99c33bebdaaec30887a101
#
_entry.id   65e6aef8bc99c33bebdaaec30887a101
#
_cell.length_a   1.000
_cell.length_b   1.000
_cell.length_c   1.000
_cell.angle_alpha   90.00
_cell.angle_beta   90.00
_cell.angle_gamma   90.00
#
_symmetry.space_group_name_H-M   'P 1'
#
loop_
_entity.id
_entity.type
_entity.pdbx_description
1 polymer ?
#
loop_
_entity_poly.entity_id
_entity_poly.type
_entity_poly.pdbx_seq_one_letter_code
_entity_poly.pdbx_strand_id
1 'polypeptide(L)'
;NSIEKNKYYYQLVEKIIVKPPKIFQNKSFVILDGPFMCIDPYEKKNYSILGSVENSVIAKINSRIHNFDYLKNLEENLSIKKDLDVFLGIKKDFEKFFLNFEKTKYFKSFFVVRTTKKNKKDNRITEIQQNKKIITVFSGKWVNCITSANKIIKILK
;
A
#
# COMPACT_ATOMS: atom_id res chain seq x y z
N ASN A 1 24.73 -17.52 1.89
CA ASN A 1 23.29 -17.26 1.65
C ASN A 1 22.71 -16.32 2.68
N SER A 2 23.27 -15.12 2.80
CA SER A 2 22.76 -14.13 3.73
C SER A 2 22.03 -13.02 2.96
N ILE A 3 20.84 -13.30 2.45
CA ILE A 3 19.79 -12.31 2.45
C ILE A 3 19.66 -11.99 3.94
N GLU A 4 20.02 -10.78 4.37
CA GLU A 4 20.00 -10.39 5.78
C GLU A 4 18.62 -10.67 6.36
N LYS A 5 18.52 -11.82 7.01
CA LYS A 5 17.33 -12.29 7.69
C LYS A 5 17.02 -11.25 8.75
N ASN A 6 15.97 -10.45 8.63
CA ASN A 6 15.37 -9.61 9.70
C ASN A 6 15.13 -8.13 9.39
N LYS A 7 15.11 -7.69 8.14
CA LYS A 7 14.94 -6.26 7.88
C LYS A 7 13.56 -5.85 7.35
N TYR A 8 12.59 -6.77 7.28
CA TYR A 8 11.32 -6.48 6.65
C TYR A 8 10.14 -6.66 7.61
N TYR A 9 9.15 -5.79 7.44
CA TYR A 9 7.81 -5.96 7.96
C TYR A 9 6.88 -6.35 6.82
N TYR A 10 6.01 -7.30 7.09
CA TYR A 10 4.88 -7.64 6.24
C TYR A 10 3.63 -7.03 6.84
N GLN A 11 2.89 -6.30 6.03
CA GLN A 11 1.70 -5.59 6.46
C GLN A 11 0.53 -6.09 5.62
N LEU A 12 -0.54 -6.53 6.29
CA LEU A 12 -1.83 -6.73 5.65
C LEU A 12 -2.49 -5.37 5.51
N VAL A 13 -2.74 -4.97 4.28
CA VAL A 13 -3.27 -3.65 3.95
C VAL A 13 -4.60 -3.83 3.25
N GLU A 14 -5.64 -3.20 3.79
CA GLU A 14 -6.94 -3.11 3.17
C GLU A 14 -6.96 -2.06 2.06
N LYS A 15 -7.56 -2.40 0.93
CA LYS A 15 -7.85 -1.53 -0.19
C LYS A 15 -9.36 -1.47 -0.36
N ILE A 16 -9.92 -0.28 -0.25
CA ILE A 16 -11.37 -0.08 -0.25
C ILE A 16 -11.80 0.45 -1.60
N ILE A 17 -12.70 -0.27 -2.27
CA ILE A 17 -13.31 0.18 -3.51
C ILE A 17 -14.59 0.92 -3.17
N VAL A 18 -14.72 2.10 -3.74
CA VAL A 18 -15.83 3.01 -3.50
C VAL A 18 -16.45 3.52 -4.79
N LYS A 19 -17.67 3.99 -4.70
CA LYS A 19 -18.33 4.81 -5.73
C LYS A 19 -18.34 6.26 -5.25
N PRO A 20 -17.38 7.10 -5.68
CA PRO A 20 -17.30 8.48 -5.26
C PRO A 20 -18.26 9.37 -6.07
N PRO A 21 -18.51 10.61 -5.62
CA PRO A 21 -19.17 11.64 -6.43
C PRO A 21 -18.47 11.86 -7.78
N LYS A 22 -19.24 12.34 -8.78
CA LYS A 22 -18.75 12.51 -10.16
C LYS A 22 -17.45 13.31 -10.26
N ILE A 23 -17.26 14.32 -9.41
CA ILE A 23 -16.07 15.17 -9.41
C ILE A 23 -14.77 14.39 -9.15
N PHE A 24 -14.84 13.26 -8.43
CA PHE A 24 -13.69 12.42 -8.10
C PHE A 24 -13.54 11.21 -9.04
N GLN A 25 -14.53 10.93 -9.87
CA GLN A 25 -14.48 9.76 -10.76
C GLN A 25 -13.42 9.93 -11.84
N ASN A 26 -12.68 8.86 -12.11
CA ASN A 26 -11.60 8.80 -13.11
C ASN A 26 -10.47 9.83 -12.89
N LYS A 27 -10.30 10.26 -11.65
CA LYS A 27 -9.23 11.18 -11.24
C LYS A 27 -8.50 10.63 -10.04
N SER A 28 -7.21 10.94 -9.96
CA SER A 28 -6.36 10.64 -8.81
C SER A 28 -6.18 11.89 -7.95
N PHE A 29 -6.37 11.76 -6.66
CA PHE A 29 -6.09 12.80 -5.67
C PHE A 29 -5.26 12.19 -4.56
N VAL A 30 -4.19 12.89 -4.19
CA VAL A 30 -3.27 12.45 -3.14
C VAL A 30 -3.04 13.60 -2.19
N ILE A 31 -3.19 13.35 -0.90
CA ILE A 31 -2.83 14.27 0.17
C ILE A 31 -1.48 13.83 0.69
N LEU A 32 -0.43 14.62 0.42
CA LEU A 32 0.96 14.27 0.74
C LEU A 32 1.39 14.74 2.13
N ASP A 33 0.90 15.87 2.57
CA ASP A 33 1.18 16.40 3.90
C ASP A 33 0.02 16.06 4.85
N GLY A 34 0.33 15.36 5.93
CA GLY A 34 -0.65 14.90 6.91
C GLY A 34 -0.96 13.42 6.75
N PRO A 35 -2.24 13.01 6.65
CA PRO A 35 -2.64 11.59 6.78
C PRO A 35 -2.30 10.69 5.60
N PHE A 36 -1.61 11.17 4.58
CA PHE A 36 -1.19 10.40 3.40
C PHE A 36 -2.32 9.53 2.85
N MET A 37 -3.36 10.20 2.38
CA MET A 37 -4.52 9.55 1.79
C MET A 37 -4.52 9.70 0.27
N CYS A 38 -5.08 8.71 -0.41
CA CYS A 38 -5.31 8.80 -1.85
C CYS A 38 -6.65 8.22 -2.25
N ILE A 39 -7.19 8.77 -3.34
CA ILE A 39 -8.27 8.18 -4.11
C ILE A 39 -7.78 8.06 -5.54
N ASP A 40 -7.78 6.85 -6.07
CA ASP A 40 -7.30 6.56 -7.42
C ASP A 40 -8.38 5.85 -8.23
N PRO A 41 -8.43 6.03 -9.57
CA PRO A 41 -9.36 5.30 -10.42
C PRO A 41 -9.22 3.79 -10.25
N TYR A 42 -10.35 3.10 -10.24
CA TYR A 42 -10.39 1.65 -10.27
C TYR A 42 -10.73 1.16 -11.68
N GLU A 43 -10.35 -0.08 -11.99
CA GLU A 43 -10.58 -0.72 -13.28
C GLU A 43 -12.03 -0.60 -13.76
N LYS A 44 -13.00 -0.75 -12.86
CA LYS A 44 -14.42 -0.57 -13.15
C LYS A 44 -14.76 0.93 -13.24
N LYS A 45 -15.30 1.35 -14.38
CA LYS A 45 -15.73 2.74 -14.63
C LYS A 45 -16.58 3.31 -13.48
N ASN A 46 -16.26 4.54 -13.08
CA ASN A 46 -16.91 5.29 -12.00
C ASN A 46 -16.65 4.74 -10.57
N TYR A 47 -15.75 3.78 -10.41
CA TYR A 47 -15.27 3.33 -9.12
C TYR A 47 -13.84 3.81 -8.88
N SER A 48 -13.48 3.92 -7.61
CA SER A 48 -12.14 4.34 -7.19
C SER A 48 -11.67 3.49 -6.02
N ILE A 49 -10.35 3.44 -5.84
CA ILE A 49 -9.73 2.82 -4.67
C ILE A 49 -9.39 3.93 -3.68
N LEU A 50 -9.82 3.78 -2.44
CA LEU A 50 -9.36 4.57 -1.31
C LEU A 50 -8.16 3.90 -0.65
N GLY A 51 -7.19 4.71 -0.27
CA GLY A 51 -6.05 4.31 0.53
C GLY A 51 -5.72 5.35 1.59
N SER A 52 -5.32 4.87 2.75
CA SER A 52 -4.76 5.67 3.83
C SER A 52 -3.55 4.94 4.38
N VAL A 53 -2.44 5.65 4.58
CA VAL A 53 -1.25 5.03 5.17
C VAL A 53 -1.49 4.64 6.61
N GLU A 54 -2.27 5.44 7.32
CA GLU A 54 -2.55 5.26 8.75
C GLU A 54 -3.64 4.21 8.98
N ASN A 55 -4.77 4.35 8.28
CA ASN A 55 -5.97 3.55 8.56
C ASN A 55 -6.04 2.22 7.80
N SER A 56 -5.31 2.08 6.69
CA SER A 56 -5.40 0.89 5.84
C SER A 56 -4.57 -0.31 6.32
N VAL A 57 -3.67 -0.14 7.30
CA VAL A 57 -2.85 -1.24 7.81
C VAL A 57 -3.59 -2.01 8.89
N ILE A 58 -4.05 -3.20 8.55
CA ILE A 58 -4.85 -4.06 9.45
C ILE A 58 -3.96 -4.86 10.40
N ALA A 59 -2.84 -5.35 9.89
CA ALA A 59 -1.88 -6.12 10.68
C ALA A 59 -0.46 -5.87 10.20
N LYS A 60 0.51 -5.99 11.13
CA LYS A 60 1.93 -5.86 10.87
C LYS A 60 2.68 -7.00 11.51
N ILE A 61 3.42 -7.75 10.71
CA ILE A 61 4.19 -8.89 11.17
C ILE A 61 5.67 -8.61 10.97
N ASN A 62 6.44 -8.90 12.00
CA ASN A 62 7.89 -8.94 11.93
C ASN A 62 8.29 -10.43 11.84
N SER A 63 8.55 -10.92 10.66
CA SER A 63 8.94 -12.33 10.47
C SER A 63 10.13 -12.45 9.55
N ARG A 64 10.95 -13.48 9.82
CA ARG A 64 12.05 -13.90 8.95
C ARG A 64 11.60 -14.70 7.74
N ILE A 65 10.42 -15.26 7.82
CA ILE A 65 9.82 -16.13 6.80
C ILE A 65 8.46 -15.53 6.44
N HIS A 66 8.14 -15.56 5.17
CA HIS A 66 6.80 -15.21 4.70
C HIS A 66 5.79 -16.18 5.33
N ASN A 67 5.04 -15.74 6.29
CA ASN A 67 3.90 -16.50 6.79
C ASN A 67 2.63 -15.98 6.12
N PHE A 68 2.49 -16.31 4.84
CA PHE A 68 1.32 -15.92 4.06
C PHE A 68 0.06 -16.59 4.57
N ASP A 69 0.16 -17.81 5.11
CA ASP A 69 -0.99 -18.53 5.67
C ASP A 69 -1.57 -17.78 6.88
N TYR A 70 -0.72 -17.24 7.74
CA TYR A 70 -1.18 -16.40 8.84
C TYR A 70 -1.92 -15.14 8.36
N LEU A 71 -1.39 -14.47 7.32
CA LEU A 71 -2.02 -13.27 6.75
C LEU A 71 -3.33 -13.61 6.03
N LYS A 72 -3.37 -14.75 5.35
CA LYS A 72 -4.57 -15.25 4.71
C LYS A 72 -5.65 -15.62 5.73
N ASN A 73 -5.30 -16.31 6.80
CA ASN A 73 -6.22 -16.62 7.89
C ASN A 73 -6.76 -15.35 8.56
N LEU A 74 -5.95 -14.30 8.69
CA LEU A 74 -6.43 -13.00 9.18
C LEU A 74 -7.45 -12.39 8.21
N GLU A 75 -7.19 -12.42 6.91
CA GLU A 75 -8.10 -11.93 5.87
C GLU A 75 -9.45 -12.67 5.94
N GLU A 76 -9.42 -14.00 6.00
CA GLU A 76 -10.63 -14.84 6.06
C GLU A 76 -11.48 -14.60 7.33
N ASN A 77 -10.84 -14.16 8.44
CA ASN A 77 -11.51 -13.86 9.70
C ASN A 77 -11.93 -12.39 9.88
N LEU A 78 -11.62 -11.52 8.89
CA LEU A 78 -12.06 -10.14 8.93
C LEU A 78 -13.57 -10.06 8.65
N SER A 79 -14.29 -9.42 9.57
CA SER A 79 -15.73 -9.23 9.42
C SER A 79 -16.04 -8.02 8.54
N ILE A 80 -17.12 -8.08 7.77
CA ILE A 80 -17.64 -6.95 6.96
C ILE A 80 -17.82 -5.68 7.81
N LYS A 81 -18.16 -5.83 9.08
CA LYS A 81 -18.31 -4.71 10.01
C LYS A 81 -17.00 -3.94 10.19
N LYS A 82 -15.86 -4.66 10.30
CA LYS A 82 -14.54 -4.03 10.45
C LYS A 82 -14.12 -3.28 9.19
N ASP A 83 -14.42 -3.83 8.02
CA ASP A 83 -14.16 -3.17 6.73
C ASP A 83 -14.92 -1.84 6.63
N LEU A 84 -16.17 -1.85 7.10
CA LEU A 84 -16.99 -0.64 7.10
C LEU A 84 -16.45 0.42 8.06
N ASP A 85 -15.95 0.04 9.23
CA ASP A 85 -15.34 0.97 10.20
C ASP A 85 -14.09 1.64 9.62
N VAL A 86 -13.23 0.89 8.94
CA VAL A 86 -12.04 1.44 8.25
C VAL A 86 -12.47 2.41 7.15
N PHE A 87 -13.47 2.04 6.33
CA PHE A 87 -14.02 2.92 5.32
C PHE A 87 -14.55 4.24 5.92
N LEU A 88 -15.33 4.16 6.98
CA LEU A 88 -15.92 5.35 7.63
C LEU A 88 -14.82 6.26 8.21
N GLY A 89 -13.77 5.69 8.79
CA GLY A 89 -12.61 6.43 9.27
C GLY A 89 -11.91 7.20 8.15
N ILE A 90 -11.56 6.52 7.06
CA ILE A 90 -10.91 7.14 5.90
C ILE A 90 -11.83 8.20 5.26
N LYS A 91 -13.11 7.89 5.10
CA LYS A 91 -14.10 8.81 4.54
C LYS A 91 -14.17 10.11 5.34
N LYS A 92 -14.27 10.02 6.67
CA LYS A 92 -14.28 11.18 7.57
C LYS A 92 -13.03 12.04 7.44
N ASP A 93 -11.87 11.42 7.22
CA ASP A 93 -10.64 12.16 7.01
C ASP A 93 -10.63 12.88 5.66
N PHE A 94 -11.13 12.25 4.58
CA PHE A 94 -11.29 12.92 3.28
C PHE A 94 -12.27 14.10 3.32
N GLU A 95 -13.34 14.00 4.10
CA GLU A 95 -14.34 15.08 4.28
C GLU A 95 -13.74 16.37 4.82
N LYS A 96 -12.60 16.31 5.52
CA LYS A 96 -11.88 17.50 6.00
C LYS A 96 -11.25 18.31 4.86
N PHE A 97 -10.99 17.69 3.72
CA PHE A 97 -10.28 18.29 2.59
C PHE A 97 -11.15 18.49 1.35
N PHE A 98 -12.22 17.71 1.21
CA PHE A 98 -13.01 17.67 -0.01
C PHE A 98 -14.50 17.79 0.27
N LEU A 99 -15.12 18.83 -0.28
CA LEU A 99 -16.57 19.03 -0.23
C LEU A 99 -17.30 17.89 -0.98
N ASN A 100 -18.45 17.52 -0.47
CA ASN A 100 -19.31 16.47 -1.00
C ASN A 100 -18.73 15.04 -0.93
N PHE A 101 -17.61 14.83 -0.25
CA PHE A 101 -17.02 13.48 -0.13
C PHE A 101 -17.89 12.56 0.73
N GLU A 102 -18.76 13.11 1.58
CA GLU A 102 -19.75 12.39 2.38
C GLU A 102 -20.72 11.54 1.55
N LYS A 103 -20.89 11.88 0.25
CA LYS A 103 -21.71 11.12 -0.71
C LYS A 103 -21.02 9.87 -1.27
N THR A 104 -19.75 9.64 -0.91
CA THR A 104 -19.00 8.42 -1.29
C THR A 104 -19.63 7.19 -0.66
N LYS A 105 -19.87 6.16 -1.49
CA LYS A 105 -20.48 4.89 -1.07
C LYS A 105 -19.44 3.78 -1.11
N TYR A 106 -19.41 2.99 -0.04
CA TYR A 106 -18.64 1.74 0.03
C TYR A 106 -19.15 0.75 -1.02
N PHE A 107 -18.25 0.00 -1.63
CA PHE A 107 -18.60 -1.08 -2.55
C PHE A 107 -18.07 -2.42 -2.05
N LYS A 108 -16.75 -2.55 -1.88
CA LYS A 108 -16.11 -3.75 -1.34
C LYS A 108 -14.68 -3.43 -0.90
N SER A 109 -14.11 -4.32 -0.11
CA SER A 109 -12.67 -4.32 0.21
C SER A 109 -11.95 -5.50 -0.41
N PHE A 110 -10.64 -5.36 -0.58
CA PHE A 110 -9.72 -6.45 -0.82
C PHE A 110 -8.41 -6.19 -0.08
N PHE A 111 -7.65 -7.24 0.16
CA PHE A 111 -6.46 -7.17 0.97
C PHE A 111 -5.22 -7.47 0.15
N VAL A 112 -4.13 -6.79 0.48
CA VAL A 112 -2.83 -7.00 -0.15
C VAL A 112 -1.74 -7.07 0.93
N VAL A 113 -0.74 -7.90 0.68
CA VAL A 113 0.44 -7.93 1.55
C VAL A 113 1.46 -6.94 1.02
N ARG A 114 1.80 -5.96 1.85
CA ARG A 114 2.85 -4.99 1.58
C ARG A 114 4.09 -5.33 2.39
N THR A 115 5.23 -5.42 1.73
CA THR A 115 6.52 -5.55 2.38
C THR A 115 7.16 -4.17 2.55
N THR A 116 7.55 -3.85 3.78
CA THR A 116 8.27 -2.62 4.10
C THR A 116 9.56 -2.93 4.83
N LYS A 117 10.55 -2.06 4.65
CA LYS A 117 11.82 -2.21 5.34
C LYS A 117 11.70 -1.85 6.81
N LYS A 118 12.38 -2.62 7.67
CA LYS A 118 12.48 -2.28 9.09
C LYS A 118 13.52 -1.16 9.27
N ASN A 119 13.08 0.09 9.28
CA ASN A 119 13.95 1.21 9.62
C ASN A 119 13.21 2.22 10.52
N LYS A 120 14.00 3.00 11.26
CA LYS A 120 13.45 3.99 12.23
C LYS A 120 12.84 5.23 11.57
N LYS A 121 13.14 5.48 10.28
CA LYS A 121 12.78 6.73 9.57
C LYS A 121 11.84 6.52 8.40
N ASP A 122 11.21 5.36 8.25
CA ASP A 122 10.41 4.97 7.04
C ASP A 122 11.12 5.32 5.72
N ASN A 123 12.43 5.18 5.72
CA ASN A 123 13.25 5.52 4.56
C ASN A 123 13.07 4.44 3.49
N ARG A 124 12.55 4.83 2.33
CA ARG A 124 12.25 3.95 1.20
C ARG A 124 13.35 3.99 0.14
N ILE A 125 14.59 3.77 0.60
CA ILE A 125 15.74 3.66 -0.31
C ILE A 125 15.64 2.38 -1.12
N THR A 126 15.91 2.48 -2.42
CA THR A 126 16.08 1.29 -3.28
C THR A 126 17.37 0.57 -2.92
N GLU A 127 17.28 -0.71 -2.63
CA GLU A 127 18.41 -1.59 -2.43
C GLU A 127 18.62 -2.49 -3.64
N ILE A 128 19.87 -2.58 -4.07
CA ILE A 128 20.28 -3.49 -5.14
C ILE A 128 21.37 -4.36 -4.56
N GLN A 129 21.15 -5.66 -4.60
CA GLN A 129 22.10 -6.67 -4.10
C GLN A 129 22.40 -7.66 -5.21
N GLN A 130 23.68 -7.97 -5.39
CA GLN A 130 24.12 -9.03 -6.30
C GLN A 130 24.61 -10.22 -5.49
N ASN A 131 24.11 -11.39 -5.82
CA ASN A 131 24.59 -12.65 -5.31
C ASN A 131 24.86 -13.60 -6.49
N LYS A 132 26.13 -13.77 -6.84
CA LYS A 132 26.54 -14.51 -8.04
C LYS A 132 25.84 -13.94 -9.30
N LYS A 133 24.99 -14.76 -9.95
CA LYS A 133 24.25 -14.39 -11.17
C LYS A 133 22.87 -13.77 -10.88
N ILE A 134 22.48 -13.61 -9.61
CA ILE A 134 21.17 -13.10 -9.23
C ILE A 134 21.34 -11.64 -8.76
N ILE A 135 20.58 -10.73 -9.36
CA ILE A 135 20.46 -9.35 -8.92
C ILE A 135 19.08 -9.16 -8.31
N THR A 136 19.03 -8.79 -7.05
CA THR A 136 17.79 -8.50 -6.35
C THR A 136 17.63 -7.00 -6.21
N VAL A 137 16.46 -6.48 -6.60
CA VAL A 137 16.10 -5.07 -6.46
C VAL A 137 14.91 -4.96 -5.52
N PHE A 138 15.12 -4.31 -4.38
CA PHE A 138 14.03 -3.94 -3.49
C PHE A 138 13.80 -2.42 -3.61
N SER A 139 12.74 -2.03 -4.33
CA SER A 139 12.44 -0.62 -4.58
C SER A 139 11.41 -0.10 -3.60
N GLY A 140 11.75 1.02 -2.95
CA GLY A 140 10.81 1.72 -2.06
C GLY A 140 9.84 2.65 -2.79
N LYS A 141 10.22 3.13 -3.99
CA LYS A 141 9.42 4.06 -4.81
C LYS A 141 9.67 3.80 -6.28
N TRP A 142 8.62 3.82 -7.10
CA TRP A 142 8.72 3.60 -8.54
C TRP A 142 9.54 4.69 -9.26
N VAL A 143 9.56 5.92 -8.75
CA VAL A 143 10.37 7.02 -9.29
C VAL A 143 11.88 6.72 -9.32
N ASN A 144 12.33 5.72 -8.56
CA ASN A 144 13.72 5.30 -8.54
C ASN A 144 14.07 4.30 -9.66
N CYS A 145 13.13 3.95 -10.55
CA CYS A 145 13.32 2.89 -11.56
C CYS A 145 14.50 3.20 -12.50
N ILE A 146 14.64 4.43 -12.99
CA ILE A 146 15.74 4.83 -13.89
C ILE A 146 17.08 4.74 -13.17
N THR A 147 17.16 5.28 -11.95
CA THR A 147 18.39 5.22 -11.14
C THR A 147 18.78 3.77 -10.83
N SER A 148 17.78 2.92 -10.57
CA SER A 148 17.99 1.49 -10.32
C SER A 148 18.47 0.75 -11.55
N ALA A 149 17.85 1.01 -12.72
CA ALA A 149 18.28 0.45 -13.99
C ALA A 149 19.74 0.82 -14.32
N ASN A 150 20.11 2.08 -14.17
CA ASN A 150 21.47 2.54 -14.40
C ASN A 150 22.50 1.88 -13.46
N LYS A 151 22.13 1.62 -12.21
CA LYS A 151 22.98 0.88 -11.27
C LYS A 151 23.14 -0.58 -11.70
N ILE A 152 22.05 -1.24 -12.14
CA ILE A 152 22.10 -2.62 -12.62
C ILE A 152 22.98 -2.74 -13.87
N ILE A 153 22.85 -1.84 -14.82
CA ILE A 153 23.71 -1.81 -16.03
C ILE A 153 25.19 -1.71 -15.68
N LYS A 154 25.54 -0.92 -14.64
CA LYS A 154 26.93 -0.83 -14.16
C LYS A 154 27.43 -2.13 -13.51
N ILE A 155 26.55 -2.91 -12.91
CA ILE A 155 26.90 -4.22 -12.31
C ILE A 155 27.11 -5.28 -13.40
N LEU A 156 26.41 -5.17 -14.52
CA LEU A 156 26.45 -6.14 -15.60
C LEU A 156 27.60 -5.91 -16.60
N LYS A 157 28.25 -4.76 -16.58
CA LYS A 157 29.46 -4.41 -17.32
C LYS A 157 30.71 -4.87 -16.61
#